data_97507d6f815b31711ec96ddf7c490bf0
#
_entry.id   97507d6f815b31711ec96ddf7c490bf0
#
_cell.length_a   1.000
_cell.length_b   1.000
_cell.length_c   1.000
_cell.angle_alpha   90.00
_cell.angle_beta   90.00
_cell.angle_gamma   90.00
#
_symmetry.space_group_name_H-M   'P 1'
#
loop_
_entity.id
_entity.type
_entity.pdbx_description
1 polymer ?
#
loop_
_entity_poly.entity_id
_entity_poly.type
_entity_poly.pdbx_seq_one_letter_code
_entity_poly.pdbx_strand_id
1 'polypeptide(L)'
;MKKLTKKEEEIMNLFWDKGAMFVRELLEHYDDPKPHFNTLSTMVRNLEANGYMSHKAYGNSYQYYPVVSREEYAGRTFKGVISSYFNNSYLSAVSTLVKEEKITVEELKELIEQIENGQNK
;
A
#
# COMPACT_ATOMS: atom_id res chain seq x y z
N MET A 1 -12.71 -4.77 0.87
CA MET A 1 -11.98 -3.67 1.53
C MET A 1 -12.06 -2.43 0.66
N LYS A 2 -12.35 -1.30 1.27
CA LYS A 2 -12.54 -0.04 0.57
C LYS A 2 -11.20 0.46 0.02
N LYS A 3 -11.23 0.99 -1.22
CA LYS A 3 -10.03 1.56 -1.84
C LYS A 3 -9.62 2.86 -1.12
N LEU A 4 -8.33 3.04 -0.95
CA LEU A 4 -7.79 4.24 -0.30
C LEU A 4 -7.85 5.45 -1.23
N THR A 5 -8.16 6.62 -0.65
CA THR A 5 -7.96 7.89 -1.35
C THR A 5 -6.47 8.20 -1.39
N LYS A 6 -6.08 9.19 -2.20
CA LYS A 6 -4.69 9.59 -2.32
C LYS A 6 -4.11 10.05 -0.98
N LYS A 7 -4.88 10.83 -0.22
CA LYS A 7 -4.44 11.31 1.09
C LYS A 7 -4.32 10.16 2.10
N GLU A 8 -5.22 9.19 2.03
CA GLU A 8 -5.15 8.01 2.88
C GLU A 8 -3.94 7.15 2.51
N GLU A 9 -3.60 7.05 1.23
CA GLU A 9 -2.39 6.34 0.80
C GLU A 9 -1.12 7.00 1.35
N GLU A 10 -1.08 8.33 1.39
CA GLU A 10 0.04 9.06 1.98
C GLU A 10 0.22 8.68 3.46
N ILE A 11 -0.89 8.64 4.19
CA ILE A 11 -0.86 8.24 5.61
C ILE A 11 -0.37 6.79 5.75
N MET A 12 -0.94 5.87 4.97
CA MET A 12 -0.54 4.47 5.05
C MET A 12 0.92 4.29 4.68
N ASN A 13 1.42 5.01 3.68
CA ASN A 13 2.84 4.94 3.29
C ASN A 13 3.74 5.35 4.45
N LEU A 14 3.37 6.38 5.21
CA LEU A 14 4.15 6.79 6.38
C LEU A 14 4.16 5.69 7.44
N PHE A 15 3.03 5.06 7.72
CA PHE A 15 2.98 3.95 8.67
C PHE A 15 3.75 2.73 8.18
N TRP A 16 3.69 2.42 6.88
CA TRP A 16 4.47 1.31 6.33
C TRP A 16 5.98 1.57 6.42
N ASP A 17 6.38 2.83 6.22
CA ASP A 17 7.81 3.19 6.26
C ASP A 17 8.34 3.36 7.69
N LYS A 18 7.55 3.93 8.59
CA LYS A 18 8.01 4.33 9.92
C LYS A 18 7.57 3.37 11.03
N GLY A 19 6.59 2.51 10.76
CA GLY A 19 6.05 1.62 11.77
C GLY A 19 4.95 2.26 12.61
N ALA A 20 4.66 1.68 13.77
CA ALA A 20 3.60 2.17 14.65
C ALA A 20 3.87 3.60 15.11
N MET A 21 2.82 4.43 15.09
CA MET A 21 2.95 5.85 15.49
C MET A 21 1.69 6.34 16.18
N PHE A 22 1.89 7.29 17.10
CA PHE A 22 0.82 8.14 17.59
C PHE A 22 0.51 9.19 16.51
N VAL A 23 -0.72 9.73 16.50
CA VAL A 23 -1.08 10.74 15.49
C VAL A 23 -0.16 11.96 15.58
N ARG A 24 0.29 12.32 16.77
CA ARG A 24 1.24 13.42 16.96
C ARG A 24 2.54 13.17 16.20
N GLU A 25 3.05 11.94 16.27
CA GLU A 25 4.27 11.56 15.55
C GLU A 25 4.03 11.58 14.04
N LEU A 26 2.86 11.10 13.60
CA LEU A 26 2.49 11.14 12.19
C LEU A 26 2.53 12.58 11.66
N LEU A 27 1.97 13.52 12.43
CA LEU A 27 1.93 14.93 12.04
C LEU A 27 3.33 15.50 11.81
N GLU A 28 4.31 15.06 12.58
CA GLU A 28 5.70 15.54 12.45
C GLU A 28 6.35 15.18 11.11
N HIS A 29 5.82 14.19 10.41
CA HIS A 29 6.35 13.76 9.11
C HIS A 29 5.82 14.57 7.93
N TYR A 30 4.93 15.53 8.18
CA TYR A 30 4.39 16.39 7.13
C TYR A 30 5.16 17.70 7.05
N ASP A 31 5.33 18.20 5.83
CA ASP A 31 5.93 19.51 5.59
C ASP A 31 4.92 20.63 5.88
N ASP A 32 5.44 21.83 6.13
CA ASP A 32 4.58 23.01 6.31
C ASP A 32 3.97 23.44 4.95
N PRO A 33 2.70 23.85 4.94
CA PRO A 33 1.77 23.88 6.08
C PRO A 33 1.29 22.48 6.44
N LYS A 34 1.44 22.10 7.70
CA LYS A 34 1.01 20.79 8.17
C LYS A 34 -0.52 20.68 8.17
N PRO A 35 -1.07 19.48 7.91
CA PRO A 35 -2.50 19.25 8.08
C PRO A 35 -2.89 19.43 9.54
N HIS A 36 -4.16 19.73 9.77
CA HIS A 36 -4.67 19.89 11.11
C HIS A 36 -4.64 18.55 11.85
N PHE A 37 -4.26 18.59 13.13
CA PHE A 37 -4.21 17.38 13.97
C PHE A 37 -5.53 16.60 13.94
N ASN A 38 -6.66 17.31 14.11
CA ASN A 38 -7.97 16.67 14.12
C ASN A 38 -8.32 16.02 12.78
N THR A 39 -7.85 16.60 11.68
CA THR A 39 -8.06 16.03 10.35
C THR A 39 -7.32 14.68 10.24
N LEU A 40 -6.06 14.66 10.64
CA LEU A 40 -5.28 13.41 10.63
C LEU A 40 -5.88 12.36 11.56
N SER A 41 -6.29 12.75 12.76
CA SER A 41 -6.93 11.85 13.71
C SER A 41 -8.17 11.20 13.13
N THR A 42 -9.02 11.99 12.47
CA THR A 42 -10.23 11.49 11.84
C THR A 42 -9.89 10.49 10.72
N MET A 43 -8.91 10.84 9.88
CA MET A 43 -8.52 9.97 8.78
C MET A 43 -7.94 8.64 9.28
N VAL A 44 -7.12 8.68 10.33
CA VAL A 44 -6.53 7.47 10.91
C VAL A 44 -7.63 6.58 11.51
N ARG A 45 -8.60 7.18 12.21
CA ARG A 45 -9.74 6.42 12.75
C ARG A 45 -10.57 5.79 11.63
N ASN A 46 -10.74 6.49 10.53
CA ASN A 46 -11.45 5.93 9.37
C ASN A 46 -10.68 4.76 8.76
N LEU A 47 -9.35 4.86 8.69
CA LEU A 47 -8.52 3.76 8.22
C LEU A 47 -8.65 2.53 9.12
N GLU A 48 -8.74 2.74 10.42
CA GLU A 48 -8.99 1.65 11.35
C GLU A 48 -10.37 1.04 11.13
N ALA A 49 -11.40 1.89 11.01
CA ALA A 49 -12.77 1.43 10.78
C ALA A 49 -12.89 0.63 9.49
N ASN A 50 -12.10 0.97 8.49
CA ASN A 50 -12.09 0.29 7.18
C ASN A 50 -11.16 -0.92 7.14
N GLY A 51 -10.54 -1.29 8.25
CA GLY A 51 -9.76 -2.52 8.33
C GLY A 51 -8.30 -2.42 7.92
N TYR A 52 -7.78 -1.19 7.72
CA TYR A 52 -6.38 -1.00 7.34
C TYR A 52 -5.44 -0.89 8.52
N MET A 53 -5.94 -0.40 9.64
CA MET A 53 -5.15 -0.07 10.82
C MET A 53 -5.79 -0.67 12.06
N SER A 54 -4.99 -0.81 13.10
CA SER A 54 -5.48 -1.07 14.46
C SER A 54 -4.69 -0.17 15.40
N HIS A 55 -4.98 -0.23 16.68
CA HIS A 55 -4.26 0.58 17.66
C HIS A 55 -4.05 -0.16 18.96
N LYS A 56 -3.06 0.31 19.71
CA LYS A 56 -2.80 -0.10 21.08
C LYS A 56 -2.92 1.12 21.95
N ALA A 57 -3.67 1.00 23.04
CA ALA A 57 -3.86 2.10 23.96
C ALA A 57 -2.68 2.23 24.92
N TYR A 58 -2.23 3.46 25.13
CA TYR A 58 -1.24 3.82 26.14
C TYR A 58 -1.84 4.98 26.93
N GLY A 59 -2.53 4.65 28.00
CA GLY A 59 -3.31 5.64 28.75
C GLY A 59 -4.41 6.21 27.87
N ASN A 60 -4.41 7.53 27.68
CA ASN A 60 -5.39 8.22 26.85
C ASN A 60 -4.94 8.38 25.39
N SER A 61 -3.75 7.86 25.06
CA SER A 61 -3.20 7.98 23.73
C SER A 61 -3.25 6.63 23.00
N TYR A 62 -3.46 6.68 21.67
CA TYR A 62 -3.52 5.48 20.85
C TYR A 62 -2.35 5.46 19.88
N GLN A 63 -1.58 4.38 19.90
CA GLN A 63 -0.55 4.15 18.93
C GLN A 63 -1.12 3.27 17.84
N TYR A 64 -1.17 3.80 16.62
CA TYR A 64 -1.74 3.09 15.47
C TYR A 64 -0.66 2.31 14.74
N TYR A 65 -1.06 1.20 14.12
CA TYR A 65 -0.17 0.40 13.30
C TYR A 65 -0.97 -0.24 12.17
N PRO A 66 -0.34 -0.49 11.00
CA PRO A 66 -1.04 -1.11 9.89
C PRO A 66 -1.28 -2.60 10.15
N VAL A 67 -2.47 -3.08 9.78
CA VAL A 67 -2.81 -4.51 9.80
C VAL A 67 -2.87 -5.10 8.40
N VAL A 68 -2.90 -4.24 7.38
CA VAL A 68 -2.76 -4.62 5.97
C VAL A 68 -1.36 -4.19 5.55
N SER A 69 -0.55 -5.11 5.04
CA SER A 69 0.81 -4.77 4.60
C SER A 69 0.78 -4.00 3.27
N ARG A 70 1.90 -3.33 2.98
CA ARG A 70 2.06 -2.65 1.69
C ARG A 70 1.91 -3.65 0.53
N GLU A 71 2.49 -4.84 0.68
CA GLU A 71 2.45 -5.89 -0.32
C GLU A 71 1.02 -6.37 -0.55
N GLU A 72 0.26 -6.54 0.52
CA GLU A 72 -1.15 -6.94 0.41
C GLU A 72 -1.97 -5.89 -0.32
N TYR A 73 -1.77 -4.62 0.02
CA TYR A 73 -2.49 -3.52 -0.63
C TYR A 73 -2.10 -3.41 -2.10
N ALA A 74 -0.81 -3.50 -2.40
CA ALA A 74 -0.31 -3.45 -3.77
C ALA A 74 -0.90 -4.59 -4.60
N GLY A 75 -0.95 -5.81 -4.04
CA GLY A 75 -1.52 -6.96 -4.74
C GLY A 75 -3.00 -6.77 -5.06
N ARG A 76 -3.78 -6.24 -4.12
CA ARG A 76 -5.20 -5.97 -4.34
C ARG A 76 -5.42 -4.91 -5.40
N THR A 77 -4.62 -3.85 -5.36
CA THR A 77 -4.68 -2.75 -6.34
C THR A 77 -4.33 -3.28 -7.72
N PHE A 78 -3.29 -4.10 -7.82
CA PHE A 78 -2.87 -4.70 -9.07
C PHE A 78 -3.99 -5.57 -9.66
N LYS A 79 -4.62 -6.42 -8.84
CA LYS A 79 -5.75 -7.25 -9.29
C LYS A 79 -6.89 -6.38 -9.82
N GLY A 80 -7.17 -5.26 -9.16
CA GLY A 80 -8.19 -4.31 -9.60
C GLY A 80 -7.87 -3.72 -10.96
N VAL A 81 -6.62 -3.36 -11.20
CA VAL A 81 -6.17 -2.84 -12.49
C VAL A 81 -6.34 -3.91 -13.58
N ILE A 82 -5.90 -5.13 -13.32
CA ILE A 82 -6.02 -6.22 -14.29
C ILE A 82 -7.49 -6.49 -14.62
N SER A 83 -8.35 -6.48 -13.60
CA SER A 83 -9.79 -6.68 -13.82
C SER A 83 -10.40 -5.55 -14.65
N SER A 84 -10.07 -4.28 -14.31
CA SER A 84 -10.72 -3.11 -14.91
C SER A 84 -10.20 -2.77 -16.31
N TYR A 85 -8.91 -2.93 -16.54
CA TYR A 85 -8.29 -2.44 -17.77
C TYR A 85 -7.78 -3.52 -18.71
N PHE A 86 -7.63 -4.74 -18.22
CA PHE A 86 -7.10 -5.85 -19.01
C PHE A 86 -8.06 -7.03 -19.09
N ASN A 87 -9.32 -6.80 -18.72
CA ASN A 87 -10.37 -7.82 -18.78
C ASN A 87 -9.94 -9.14 -18.12
N ASN A 88 -9.31 -9.03 -16.94
CA ASN A 88 -8.79 -10.17 -16.16
C ASN A 88 -7.67 -10.95 -16.85
N SER A 89 -7.07 -10.40 -17.91
CA SER A 89 -5.96 -11.07 -18.59
C SER A 89 -4.61 -10.59 -18.06
N TYR A 90 -4.01 -11.39 -17.20
CA TYR A 90 -2.68 -11.11 -16.66
C TYR A 90 -1.61 -11.18 -17.75
N LEU A 91 -1.78 -12.08 -18.70
CA LEU A 91 -0.86 -12.19 -19.85
C LEU A 91 -0.89 -10.92 -20.70
N SER A 92 -2.07 -10.35 -20.89
CA SER A 92 -2.21 -9.09 -21.64
C SER A 92 -1.49 -7.94 -20.95
N ALA A 93 -1.58 -7.88 -19.60
CA ALA A 93 -0.90 -6.88 -18.82
C ALA A 93 0.62 -7.01 -18.95
N VAL A 94 1.14 -8.22 -18.84
CA VAL A 94 2.58 -8.49 -18.99
C VAL A 94 3.04 -8.15 -20.40
N SER A 95 2.25 -8.53 -21.42
CA SER A 95 2.54 -8.21 -22.83
C SER A 95 2.67 -6.71 -23.04
N THR A 96 1.77 -5.93 -22.43
CA THR A 96 1.80 -4.46 -22.52
C THR A 96 3.11 -3.93 -21.93
N LEU A 97 3.54 -4.45 -20.79
CA LEU A 97 4.78 -4.01 -20.14
C LEU A 97 6.00 -4.30 -21.02
N VAL A 98 6.00 -5.44 -21.69
CA VAL A 98 7.10 -5.78 -22.61
C VAL A 98 7.09 -4.85 -23.83
N LYS A 99 5.92 -4.61 -24.42
CA LYS A 99 5.78 -3.71 -25.58
C LYS A 99 6.23 -2.28 -25.26
N GLU A 100 6.00 -1.83 -24.04
CA GLU A 100 6.40 -0.50 -23.61
C GLU A 100 7.83 -0.46 -23.07
N GLU A 101 8.56 -1.57 -23.22
CA GLU A 101 9.96 -1.68 -22.81
C GLU A 101 10.19 -1.44 -21.31
N LYS A 102 9.16 -1.68 -20.48
CA LYS A 102 9.27 -1.60 -19.03
C LYS A 102 9.88 -2.85 -18.43
N ILE A 103 9.71 -3.97 -19.13
CA ILE A 103 10.28 -5.28 -18.77
C ILE A 103 10.91 -5.87 -20.03
N THR A 104 12.14 -6.38 -19.92
CA THR A 104 12.78 -7.04 -21.05
C THR A 104 12.44 -8.53 -21.08
N VAL A 105 12.62 -9.14 -22.25
CA VAL A 105 12.43 -10.59 -22.39
C VAL A 105 13.42 -11.34 -21.49
N GLU A 106 14.64 -10.83 -21.38
CA GLU A 106 15.67 -11.42 -20.51
C GLU A 106 15.26 -11.42 -19.05
N GLU A 107 14.68 -10.31 -18.59
CA GLU A 107 14.16 -10.20 -17.22
C GLU A 107 13.03 -11.21 -16.97
N LEU A 108 12.13 -11.39 -17.95
CA LEU A 108 11.07 -12.38 -17.85
C LEU A 108 11.63 -13.80 -17.78
N LYS A 109 12.62 -14.11 -18.61
CA LYS A 109 13.26 -15.43 -18.59
C LYS A 109 13.92 -15.71 -17.26
N GLU A 110 14.59 -14.71 -16.70
CA GLU A 110 15.23 -14.79 -15.40
C GLU A 110 14.21 -15.05 -14.28
N LEU A 111 13.08 -14.36 -14.32
CA LEU A 111 12.01 -14.55 -13.36
C LEU A 111 11.44 -15.97 -13.46
N ILE A 112 11.20 -16.45 -14.67
CA ILE A 112 10.69 -17.80 -14.90
C ILE A 112 11.66 -18.84 -14.31
N GLU A 113 12.95 -18.65 -14.54
CA GLU A 113 13.99 -19.55 -14.00
C GLU A 113 13.98 -19.55 -12.48
N GLN A 114 13.85 -18.39 -11.85
CA GLN A 114 13.77 -18.30 -10.39
C GLN A 114 12.55 -19.05 -9.86
N ILE A 115 11.41 -18.92 -10.52
CA ILE A 115 10.17 -19.60 -10.12
C ILE A 115 10.33 -21.11 -10.25
N GLU A 116 10.90 -21.58 -11.36
CA GLU A 116 11.12 -23.01 -11.60
C GLU A 116 12.10 -23.62 -10.59
N ASN A 117 13.06 -22.84 -10.15
CA ASN A 117 14.04 -23.27 -9.15
C ASN A 117 13.53 -23.15 -7.71
N GLY A 118 12.29 -22.70 -7.53
CA GLY A 118 11.68 -22.58 -6.21
C GLY A 118 12.26 -21.46 -5.36
N GLN A 119 12.90 -20.47 -5.95
CA GLN A 119 13.52 -19.36 -5.22
C GLN A 119 12.55 -18.21 -4.93
N ASN A 120 11.49 -18.12 -5.72
CA ASN A 120 10.53 -17.03 -5.62
C ASN A 120 9.25 -17.55 -4.99
N LYS A 121 9.17 -17.54 -3.67
CA LYS A 121 8.02 -18.05 -2.92
C LYS A 121 7.21 -16.93 -2.29
#